data_e8ee7e4faf1af52b9d1a223f34fdf51f
#
_entry.id   e8ee7e4faf1af52b9d1a223f34fdf51f
#
_cell.length_a   1.000
_cell.length_b   1.000
_cell.length_c   1.000
_cell.angle_alpha   90.00
_cell.angle_beta   90.00
_cell.angle_gamma   90.00
#
_symmetry.space_group_name_H-M   'P 1'
#
loop_
_entity.id
_entity.type
_entity.pdbx_description
1 polymer ?
#
loop_
_entity_poly.entity_id
_entity_poly.type
_entity_poly.pdbx_seq_one_letter_code
_entity_poly.pdbx_strand_id
1 'polypeptide(L)'
;MQSSTPPTNGEDVHHILERKRRQREDSYAFALLQEIQKHKPSSASRASEKVLRKPFVFIIDEINRGEISKIFGELFFSIDPGYRGPAGNVTTQYGHELYVPDNVYIIGTMNDIDRSVDTFDFAMRRRFRFIEVKAEDGLDMLEELGGLSEEAESRLTKLNETISSPDIGLGSDYHVGPAYFLNLSKSESTAKAFDDLWRDFLQPLLHDYVRGMYNETEIMEKLKAAYEDASDSPQPAERSV
;
A
#
# COMPACT_ATOMS: atom_id res chain seq x y z
N MET A 1 -3.39 17.02 -28.23
CA MET A 1 -2.90 17.67 -27.00
C MET A 1 -3.87 17.28 -25.89
N GLN A 2 -3.59 16.19 -25.16
CA GLN A 2 -4.42 15.81 -24.00
C GLN A 2 -3.92 16.61 -22.80
N SER A 3 -4.82 17.33 -22.16
CA SER A 3 -4.59 18.10 -20.94
C SER A 3 -4.11 17.15 -19.85
N SER A 4 -2.87 17.29 -19.43
CA SER A 4 -2.30 16.49 -18.35
C SER A 4 -2.65 17.14 -17.00
N THR A 5 -3.91 17.04 -16.62
CA THR A 5 -4.31 17.33 -15.24
C THR A 5 -3.73 16.22 -14.35
N PRO A 6 -3.08 16.54 -13.22
CA PRO A 6 -2.61 15.51 -12.31
C PRO A 6 -3.79 14.70 -11.75
N PRO A 7 -3.62 13.40 -11.50
CA PRO A 7 -4.68 12.56 -10.96
C PRO A 7 -5.12 13.09 -9.59
N THR A 8 -6.43 13.09 -9.35
CA THR A 8 -7.05 13.56 -8.09
C THR A 8 -7.47 12.41 -7.18
N ASN A 9 -7.56 11.20 -7.71
CA ASN A 9 -7.92 9.99 -6.98
C ASN A 9 -7.34 8.73 -7.66
N GLY A 10 -7.55 7.56 -7.06
CA GLY A 10 -7.07 6.28 -7.60
C GLY A 10 -7.73 5.87 -8.92
N GLU A 11 -8.92 6.38 -9.21
CA GLU A 11 -9.62 6.12 -10.47
C GLU A 11 -8.95 6.84 -11.65
N ASP A 12 -8.48 8.07 -11.42
CA ASP A 12 -7.70 8.80 -12.43
C ASP A 12 -6.40 8.07 -12.76
N VAL A 13 -5.74 7.46 -11.77
CA VAL A 13 -4.53 6.64 -11.97
C VAL A 13 -4.86 5.41 -12.82
N HIS A 14 -5.98 4.75 -12.55
CA HIS A 14 -6.46 3.61 -13.33
C HIS A 14 -6.65 3.98 -14.81
N HIS A 15 -7.27 5.12 -15.09
CA HIS A 15 -7.46 5.61 -16.45
C HIS A 15 -6.14 5.98 -17.15
N ILE A 16 -5.20 6.60 -16.42
CA ILE A 16 -3.89 6.95 -16.97
C ILE A 16 -3.09 5.71 -17.38
N LEU A 17 -3.23 4.61 -16.62
CA LEU A 17 -2.54 3.34 -16.89
C LEU A 17 -3.24 2.46 -17.94
N GLU A 18 -4.36 2.93 -18.50
CA GLU A 18 -5.16 2.23 -19.56
C GLU A 18 -5.52 0.78 -19.16
N ARG A 19 -5.72 0.50 -17.88
CA ARG A 19 -6.06 -0.84 -17.38
C ARG A 19 -7.54 -1.15 -17.57
N LYS A 20 -7.86 -2.42 -17.84
CA LYS A 20 -9.26 -2.87 -18.02
C LYS A 20 -10.04 -2.96 -16.72
N ARG A 21 -9.38 -3.03 -15.56
CA ARG A 21 -9.98 -3.08 -14.22
C ARG A 21 -9.07 -2.38 -13.23
N ARG A 22 -9.68 -1.70 -12.24
CA ARG A 22 -8.99 -1.12 -11.10
C ARG A 22 -8.28 -2.24 -10.31
N GLN A 23 -7.05 -1.99 -9.88
CA GLN A 23 -6.25 -2.91 -9.09
C GLN A 23 -5.88 -2.25 -7.76
N ARG A 24 -5.55 -3.06 -6.74
CA ARG A 24 -5.14 -2.57 -5.40
C ARG A 24 -4.01 -1.56 -5.49
N GLU A 25 -3.09 -1.80 -6.41
CA GLU A 25 -1.91 -0.96 -6.64
C GLU A 25 -2.25 0.47 -7.10
N ASP A 26 -3.43 0.69 -7.67
CA ASP A 26 -3.82 2.01 -8.19
C ASP A 26 -4.04 3.02 -7.03
N SER A 27 -4.60 2.59 -5.90
CA SER A 27 -4.77 3.42 -4.69
C SER A 27 -3.43 3.74 -4.04
N TYR A 28 -2.55 2.75 -3.92
CA TYR A 28 -1.20 2.97 -3.38
C TYR A 28 -0.37 3.87 -4.29
N ALA A 29 -0.45 3.69 -5.61
CA ALA A 29 0.23 4.54 -6.57
C ALA A 29 -0.27 6.00 -6.48
N PHE A 30 -1.56 6.21 -6.21
CA PHE A 30 -2.12 7.54 -6.02
C PHE A 30 -1.60 8.22 -4.74
N ALA A 31 -1.60 7.53 -3.59
CA ALA A 31 -1.06 8.06 -2.35
C ALA A 31 0.41 8.47 -2.49
N LEU A 32 1.21 7.63 -3.14
CA LEU A 32 2.62 7.92 -3.43
C LEU A 32 2.79 9.12 -4.37
N LEU A 33 1.96 9.24 -5.41
CA LEU A 33 2.00 10.38 -6.33
C LEU A 33 1.63 11.69 -5.63
N GLN A 34 0.64 11.69 -4.74
CA GLN A 34 0.30 12.88 -3.93
C GLN A 34 1.48 13.32 -3.07
N GLU A 35 2.15 12.37 -2.41
CA GLU A 35 3.28 12.70 -1.55
C GLU A 35 4.49 13.22 -2.35
N ILE A 36 4.76 12.64 -3.51
CA ILE A 36 5.78 13.13 -4.45
C ILE A 36 5.45 14.56 -4.92
N GLN A 37 4.18 14.87 -5.19
CA GLN A 37 3.76 16.20 -5.63
C GLN A 37 3.91 17.26 -4.54
N LYS A 38 3.64 16.94 -3.26
CA LYS A 38 3.83 17.85 -2.11
C LYS A 38 5.29 18.29 -1.94
N HIS A 39 6.22 17.46 -2.37
CA HIS A 39 7.66 17.68 -2.17
C HIS A 39 8.42 18.08 -3.44
N LYS A 40 7.69 18.46 -4.52
CA LYS A 40 8.35 19.10 -5.67
C LYS A 40 9.02 20.37 -5.21
N PRO A 41 10.35 20.52 -5.34
CA PRO A 41 10.99 21.79 -5.06
C PRO A 41 10.42 22.85 -6.00
N SER A 42 9.95 23.95 -5.44
CA SER A 42 9.55 25.13 -6.19
C SER A 42 10.79 25.70 -6.87
N SER A 43 11.09 25.25 -8.08
CA SER A 43 12.16 25.84 -8.89
C SER A 43 11.62 27.01 -9.70
N ALA A 44 11.48 28.15 -9.04
CA ALA A 44 11.52 29.42 -9.74
C ALA A 44 12.97 29.70 -10.18
N SER A 45 13.37 29.23 -11.34
CA SER A 45 14.65 29.59 -11.97
C SER A 45 14.54 29.49 -13.47
N ARG A 46 14.54 30.68 -14.05
CA ARG A 46 14.89 31.11 -15.43
C ARG A 46 14.70 30.15 -16.59
N ALA A 47 13.85 30.60 -17.52
CA ALA A 47 13.56 30.08 -18.83
C ALA A 47 14.82 29.78 -19.67
N SER A 48 15.13 28.52 -19.80
CA SER A 48 15.53 27.92 -21.07
C SER A 48 14.42 26.93 -21.38
N GLU A 49 13.96 26.82 -22.62
CA GLU A 49 13.00 25.79 -23.05
C GLU A 49 13.63 24.41 -22.80
N LYS A 50 13.55 23.93 -21.57
CA LYS A 50 13.89 22.57 -21.24
C LYS A 50 12.77 21.71 -21.82
N VAL A 51 13.10 20.96 -22.85
CA VAL A 51 12.27 19.82 -23.27
C VAL A 51 11.99 19.01 -22.00
N LEU A 52 10.74 19.08 -21.52
CA LEU A 52 10.32 18.36 -20.32
C LEU A 52 10.42 16.85 -20.65
N ARG A 53 11.44 16.21 -20.08
CA ARG A 53 11.57 14.76 -20.17
C ARG A 53 10.37 14.13 -19.48
N LYS A 54 9.72 13.17 -20.16
CA LYS A 54 8.61 12.42 -19.54
C LYS A 54 9.13 11.67 -18.32
N PRO A 55 8.44 11.76 -17.17
CA PRO A 55 8.79 10.93 -16.02
C PRO A 55 8.43 9.48 -16.32
N PHE A 56 9.29 8.56 -15.87
CA PHE A 56 9.05 7.14 -15.88
C PHE A 56 9.02 6.63 -14.45
N VAL A 57 8.11 5.72 -14.15
CA VAL A 57 7.99 5.07 -12.85
C VAL A 57 8.35 3.60 -13.01
N PHE A 58 9.31 3.14 -12.23
CA PHE A 58 9.71 1.75 -12.12
C PHE A 58 9.25 1.23 -10.76
N ILE A 59 8.31 0.30 -10.76
CA ILE A 59 7.72 -0.26 -9.54
C ILE A 59 8.34 -1.62 -9.28
N ILE A 60 8.85 -1.81 -8.06
CA ILE A 60 9.38 -3.08 -7.56
C ILE A 60 8.47 -3.51 -6.41
N ASP A 61 7.66 -4.52 -6.66
CA ASP A 61 6.79 -5.08 -5.65
C ASP A 61 7.58 -5.99 -4.71
N GLU A 62 7.30 -5.89 -3.40
CA GLU A 62 8.00 -6.65 -2.36
C GLU A 62 9.53 -6.53 -2.44
N ILE A 63 10.02 -5.31 -2.56
CA ILE A 63 11.44 -5.01 -2.77
C ILE A 63 12.36 -5.63 -1.69
N ASN A 64 11.85 -5.88 -0.50
CA ASN A 64 12.58 -6.48 0.61
C ASN A 64 12.68 -8.02 0.53
N ARG A 65 11.98 -8.70 -0.39
CA ARG A 65 12.09 -10.17 -0.55
C ARG A 65 13.35 -10.64 -1.25
N GLY A 66 14.16 -9.73 -1.75
CA GLY A 66 15.43 -10.04 -2.40
C GLY A 66 16.58 -9.26 -1.80
N GLU A 67 17.79 -9.79 -1.95
CA GLU A 67 19.01 -9.06 -1.61
C GLU A 67 19.23 -7.93 -2.62
N ILE A 68 18.62 -6.77 -2.37
CA ILE A 68 18.54 -5.63 -3.28
C ILE A 68 19.93 -5.17 -3.73
N SER A 69 20.90 -5.13 -2.83
CA SER A 69 22.28 -4.78 -3.15
C SER A 69 22.90 -5.71 -4.20
N LYS A 70 22.53 -7.00 -4.17
CA LYS A 70 22.97 -7.96 -5.19
C LYS A 70 22.17 -7.85 -6.49
N ILE A 71 20.86 -7.58 -6.39
CA ILE A 71 20.00 -7.42 -7.56
C ILE A 71 20.41 -6.20 -8.39
N PHE A 72 20.65 -5.07 -7.75
CA PHE A 72 21.10 -3.88 -8.44
C PHE A 72 22.57 -3.92 -8.81
N GLY A 73 23.40 -4.72 -8.10
CA GLY A 73 24.81 -4.81 -8.37
C GLY A 73 25.49 -3.45 -8.51
N GLU A 74 26.14 -3.21 -9.64
CA GLU A 74 26.83 -1.95 -9.94
C GLU A 74 25.87 -0.76 -10.01
N LEU A 75 24.58 -0.98 -10.40
CA LEU A 75 23.56 0.07 -10.46
C LEU A 75 23.16 0.59 -9.08
N PHE A 76 23.51 -0.11 -8.01
CA PHE A 76 23.22 0.31 -6.64
C PHE A 76 23.77 1.73 -6.35
N PHE A 77 24.89 2.07 -6.92
CA PHE A 77 25.46 3.41 -6.85
C PHE A 77 24.60 4.45 -7.60
N SER A 78 24.11 4.11 -8.80
CA SER A 78 23.30 4.99 -9.65
C SER A 78 21.91 5.28 -9.13
N ILE A 79 21.43 4.54 -8.11
CA ILE A 79 20.14 4.80 -7.46
C ILE A 79 20.23 6.04 -6.56
N ASP A 80 21.40 6.34 -6.01
CA ASP A 80 21.61 7.48 -5.13
C ASP A 80 21.24 8.80 -5.85
N PRO A 81 20.44 9.69 -5.25
CA PRO A 81 20.00 10.93 -5.88
C PRO A 81 21.12 11.81 -6.43
N GLY A 82 22.30 11.75 -5.80
CA GLY A 82 23.49 12.51 -6.25
C GLY A 82 24.18 11.92 -7.49
N TYR A 83 23.85 10.70 -7.86
CA TYR A 83 24.49 9.96 -8.95
C TYR A 83 23.51 9.54 -10.06
N ARG A 84 22.37 10.21 -10.16
CA ARG A 84 21.45 10.02 -11.28
C ARG A 84 21.99 10.62 -12.58
N GLY A 85 21.67 9.97 -13.70
CA GLY A 85 22.15 10.39 -15.01
C GLY A 85 23.61 10.00 -15.29
N PRO A 86 24.27 10.65 -16.27
CA PRO A 86 25.62 10.28 -16.73
C PRO A 86 26.70 10.29 -15.65
N ALA A 87 26.51 11.06 -14.57
CA ALA A 87 27.45 11.11 -13.44
C ALA A 87 27.50 9.79 -12.65
N GLY A 88 26.46 8.99 -12.71
CA GLY A 88 26.36 7.67 -12.09
C GLY A 88 26.52 6.51 -13.07
N ASN A 89 27.20 6.75 -14.20
CA ASN A 89 27.46 5.69 -15.18
C ASN A 89 28.32 4.58 -14.58
N VAL A 90 27.89 3.36 -14.77
CA VAL A 90 28.58 2.14 -14.32
C VAL A 90 28.76 1.18 -15.47
N THR A 91 29.84 0.41 -15.44
CA THR A 91 30.06 -0.66 -16.43
C THR A 91 29.58 -1.98 -15.82
N THR A 92 28.59 -2.60 -16.46
CA THR A 92 28.06 -3.89 -16.02
C THR A 92 29.07 -5.02 -16.26
N GLN A 93 28.91 -6.17 -15.60
CA GLN A 93 29.74 -7.36 -15.84
C GLN A 93 29.76 -7.84 -17.30
N TYR A 94 28.82 -7.39 -18.13
CA TYR A 94 28.76 -7.69 -19.56
C TYR A 94 29.44 -6.62 -20.43
N GLY A 95 30.10 -5.62 -19.82
CA GLY A 95 30.80 -4.57 -20.53
C GLY A 95 29.89 -3.47 -21.10
N HIS A 96 28.60 -3.43 -20.70
CA HIS A 96 27.68 -2.36 -21.10
C HIS A 96 27.72 -1.20 -20.09
N GLU A 97 27.78 0.00 -20.60
CA GLU A 97 27.61 1.20 -19.79
C GLU A 97 26.13 1.45 -19.51
N LEU A 98 25.82 1.71 -18.25
CA LEU A 98 24.45 1.90 -17.81
C LEU A 98 24.38 2.92 -16.65
N TYR A 99 23.36 3.75 -16.63
CA TYR A 99 23.04 4.63 -15.53
C TYR A 99 21.52 4.74 -15.36
N VAL A 100 21.08 5.13 -14.18
CA VAL A 100 19.66 5.41 -13.92
C VAL A 100 19.39 6.87 -14.25
N PRO A 101 18.55 7.18 -15.27
CA PRO A 101 18.22 8.56 -15.62
C PRO A 101 17.53 9.32 -14.49
N ASP A 102 17.70 10.65 -14.49
CA ASP A 102 17.12 11.56 -13.48
C ASP A 102 15.59 11.67 -13.54
N ASN A 103 14.99 11.28 -14.67
CA ASN A 103 13.54 11.23 -14.88
C ASN A 103 12.91 9.85 -14.60
N VAL A 104 13.67 8.91 -14.05
CA VAL A 104 13.18 7.60 -13.59
C VAL A 104 12.94 7.66 -12.10
N TYR A 105 11.71 7.37 -11.68
CA TYR A 105 11.32 7.23 -10.29
C TYR A 105 11.22 5.74 -9.95
N ILE A 106 11.87 5.34 -8.85
CA ILE A 106 11.82 3.96 -8.37
C ILE A 106 10.92 3.94 -7.15
N ILE A 107 9.87 3.11 -7.20
CA ILE A 107 8.92 2.90 -6.12
C ILE A 107 9.05 1.44 -5.71
N GLY A 108 9.40 1.19 -4.45
CA GLY A 108 9.39 -0.15 -3.88
C GLY A 108 8.23 -0.29 -2.91
N THR A 109 7.47 -1.40 -2.99
CA THR A 109 6.55 -1.80 -1.93
C THR A 109 7.24 -2.80 -1.03
N MET A 110 6.94 -2.78 0.26
CA MET A 110 7.41 -3.78 1.21
C MET A 110 6.38 -4.03 2.29
N ASN A 111 6.38 -5.24 2.83
CA ASN A 111 5.63 -5.60 4.02
C ASN A 111 6.62 -5.78 5.18
N ASP A 112 6.55 -4.90 6.19
CA ASP A 112 7.49 -4.88 7.31
C ASP A 112 7.16 -5.94 8.38
N ILE A 113 5.93 -6.51 8.36
CA ILE A 113 5.51 -7.56 9.30
C ILE A 113 6.16 -8.91 8.95
N ASP A 114 6.52 -9.13 7.70
CA ASP A 114 7.09 -10.40 7.26
C ASP A 114 8.51 -10.58 7.82
N ARG A 115 8.59 -11.20 9.00
CA ARG A 115 9.86 -11.50 9.71
C ARG A 115 10.77 -12.47 8.95
N SER A 116 10.28 -13.07 7.89
CA SER A 116 11.06 -14.00 7.05
C SER A 116 11.94 -13.29 6.02
N VAL A 117 11.83 -11.96 5.95
CA VAL A 117 12.47 -11.14 4.94
C VAL A 117 13.65 -10.38 5.53
N ASP A 118 14.73 -10.25 4.76
CA ASP A 118 15.91 -9.49 5.15
C ASP A 118 15.56 -8.02 5.43
N THR A 119 16.09 -7.51 6.54
CA THR A 119 15.93 -6.09 6.85
C THR A 119 16.69 -5.26 5.83
N PHE A 120 16.04 -4.22 5.33
CA PHE A 120 16.66 -3.20 4.49
C PHE A 120 17.95 -2.69 5.15
N ASP A 121 19.09 -2.88 4.51
CA ASP A 121 20.36 -2.41 5.04
C ASP A 121 20.43 -0.87 5.10
N PHE A 122 21.34 -0.33 5.91
CA PHE A 122 21.50 1.12 6.07
C PHE A 122 21.90 1.82 4.77
N ALA A 123 22.58 1.14 3.87
CA ALA A 123 22.97 1.68 2.59
C ALA A 123 21.77 1.89 1.66
N MET A 124 20.79 0.99 1.73
CA MET A 124 19.52 1.13 1.03
C MET A 124 18.63 2.20 1.66
N ARG A 125 18.53 2.21 3.00
CA ARG A 125 17.68 3.18 3.71
C ARG A 125 17.98 4.63 3.33
N ARG A 126 19.23 4.99 3.14
CA ARG A 126 19.62 6.36 2.76
C ARG A 126 19.29 6.74 1.30
N ARG A 127 18.99 5.76 0.43
CA ARG A 127 18.67 5.98 -0.99
C ARG A 127 17.20 6.09 -1.27
N PHE A 128 16.36 5.60 -0.35
CA PHE A 128 14.92 5.62 -0.47
C PHE A 128 14.29 6.49 0.62
N ARG A 129 13.22 7.16 0.25
CA ARG A 129 12.31 7.77 1.20
C ARG A 129 11.28 6.71 1.59
N PHE A 130 11.14 6.49 2.89
CA PHE A 130 10.14 5.59 3.43
C PHE A 130 8.84 6.35 3.68
N ILE A 131 7.76 5.78 3.22
CA ILE A 131 6.40 6.28 3.41
C ILE A 131 5.61 5.10 3.95
N GLU A 132 5.11 5.26 5.16
CA GLU A 132 4.19 4.30 5.75
C GLU A 132 2.83 4.44 5.07
N VAL A 133 2.21 3.30 4.73
CA VAL A 133 0.84 3.23 4.20
C VAL A 133 0.05 2.42 5.20
N LYS A 134 -0.80 3.08 5.95
CA LYS A 134 -1.62 2.48 6.99
C LYS A 134 -2.89 1.86 6.41
N ALA A 135 -3.50 0.95 7.17
CA ALA A 135 -4.77 0.34 6.79
C ALA A 135 -5.87 1.39 6.54
N GLU A 136 -5.89 2.46 7.32
CA GLU A 136 -6.85 3.57 7.21
C GLU A 136 -6.69 4.42 5.95
N ASP A 137 -5.49 4.46 5.35
CA ASP A 137 -5.24 5.23 4.13
C ASP A 137 -5.93 4.65 2.88
N GLY A 138 -6.42 3.42 2.96
CA GLY A 138 -7.08 2.74 1.84
C GLY A 138 -8.58 2.49 2.05
N LEU A 139 -9.23 3.11 3.02
CA LEU A 139 -10.66 2.89 3.32
C LEU A 139 -11.58 3.27 2.15
N ASP A 140 -11.17 4.20 1.31
CA ASP A 140 -11.88 4.57 0.08
C ASP A 140 -12.13 3.37 -0.86
N MET A 141 -11.31 2.32 -0.77
CA MET A 141 -11.52 1.08 -1.54
C MET A 141 -12.84 0.40 -1.19
N LEU A 142 -13.35 0.58 0.03
CA LEU A 142 -14.60 -0.04 0.47
C LEU A 142 -15.83 0.55 -0.21
N GLU A 143 -15.74 1.74 -0.81
CA GLU A 143 -16.83 2.34 -1.58
C GLU A 143 -17.28 1.42 -2.73
N GLU A 144 -16.39 0.59 -3.26
CA GLU A 144 -16.70 -0.39 -4.30
C GLU A 144 -17.73 -1.46 -3.86
N LEU A 145 -17.90 -1.64 -2.55
CA LEU A 145 -18.85 -2.61 -1.97
C LEU A 145 -20.29 -2.09 -1.94
N GLY A 146 -20.52 -0.82 -2.28
CA GLY A 146 -21.86 -0.22 -2.31
C GLY A 146 -22.58 -0.35 -0.95
N GLY A 147 -23.71 -1.02 -0.90
CA GLY A 147 -24.51 -1.16 0.33
C GLY A 147 -23.84 -1.90 1.49
N LEU A 148 -22.69 -2.54 1.27
CA LEU A 148 -21.90 -3.21 2.32
C LEU A 148 -20.76 -2.35 2.84
N SER A 149 -20.51 -1.16 2.25
CA SER A 149 -19.35 -0.33 2.55
C SER A 149 -19.31 0.11 4.00
N GLU A 150 -20.41 0.66 4.53
CA GLU A 150 -20.48 1.16 5.91
C GLU A 150 -20.26 0.04 6.95
N GLU A 151 -20.88 -1.11 6.75
CA GLU A 151 -20.69 -2.26 7.64
C GLU A 151 -19.26 -2.80 7.56
N ALA A 152 -18.70 -2.89 6.36
CA ALA A 152 -17.32 -3.32 6.14
C ALA A 152 -16.32 -2.40 6.84
N GLU A 153 -16.48 -1.08 6.72
CA GLU A 153 -15.64 -0.08 7.37
C GLU A 153 -15.77 -0.15 8.89
N SER A 154 -16.99 -0.29 9.42
CA SER A 154 -17.25 -0.42 10.85
C SER A 154 -16.56 -1.66 11.43
N ARG A 155 -16.72 -2.83 10.79
CA ARG A 155 -16.09 -4.09 11.20
C ARG A 155 -14.57 -4.02 11.14
N LEU A 156 -14.02 -3.45 10.08
CA LEU A 156 -12.58 -3.27 9.91
C LEU A 156 -12.00 -2.36 10.99
N THR A 157 -12.65 -1.22 11.25
CA THR A 157 -12.19 -0.25 12.24
C THR A 157 -12.18 -0.86 13.64
N LYS A 158 -13.28 -1.48 14.09
CA LYS A 158 -13.36 -2.12 15.40
C LYS A 158 -12.36 -3.27 15.55
N LEU A 159 -12.15 -4.06 14.51
CA LEU A 159 -11.15 -5.12 14.50
C LEU A 159 -9.74 -4.54 14.71
N ASN A 160 -9.37 -3.50 13.97
CA ASN A 160 -8.05 -2.86 14.07
C ASN A 160 -7.85 -2.14 15.40
N GLU A 161 -8.85 -1.47 15.93
CA GLU A 161 -8.82 -0.90 17.29
C GLU A 161 -8.57 -1.99 18.35
N THR A 162 -9.22 -3.15 18.18
CA THR A 162 -9.04 -4.27 19.11
C THR A 162 -7.64 -4.89 18.97
N ILE A 163 -7.12 -5.05 17.76
CA ILE A 163 -5.73 -5.51 17.51
C ILE A 163 -4.73 -4.62 18.27
N SER A 164 -4.91 -3.30 18.22
CA SER A 164 -4.02 -2.34 18.86
C SER A 164 -4.31 -2.12 20.35
N SER A 165 -5.32 -2.80 20.91
CA SER A 165 -5.67 -2.65 22.32
C SER A 165 -4.55 -3.15 23.24
N PRO A 166 -4.37 -2.54 24.42
CA PRO A 166 -3.35 -2.98 25.39
C PRO A 166 -3.50 -4.44 25.82
N ASP A 167 -4.72 -4.98 25.76
CA ASP A 167 -5.02 -6.37 26.15
C ASP A 167 -4.46 -7.39 25.16
N ILE A 168 -4.34 -7.02 23.88
CA ILE A 168 -3.79 -7.90 22.84
C ILE A 168 -2.30 -7.62 22.65
N GLY A 169 -1.87 -6.35 22.71
CA GLY A 169 -0.46 -5.96 22.67
C GLY A 169 0.18 -6.09 21.28
N LEU A 170 -0.61 -6.20 20.21
CA LEU A 170 -0.16 -6.05 18.85
C LEU A 170 -0.18 -4.56 18.47
N GLY A 171 0.73 -4.13 17.62
CA GLY A 171 0.79 -2.74 17.14
C GLY A 171 -0.06 -2.50 15.90
N SER A 172 -0.08 -1.23 15.44
CA SER A 172 -0.72 -0.83 14.18
C SER A 172 -0.19 -1.55 12.94
N ASP A 173 1.03 -2.06 13.01
CA ASP A 173 1.64 -2.84 11.93
C ASP A 173 0.84 -4.11 11.61
N TYR A 174 0.10 -4.64 12.59
CA TYR A 174 -0.76 -5.82 12.46
C TYR A 174 -2.20 -5.48 12.03
N HIS A 175 -2.49 -4.22 11.71
CA HIS A 175 -3.81 -3.85 11.22
C HIS A 175 -4.15 -4.57 9.93
N VAL A 176 -5.40 -5.05 9.86
CA VAL A 176 -5.96 -5.65 8.65
C VAL A 176 -6.24 -4.54 7.64
N GLY A 177 -5.78 -4.70 6.42
CA GLY A 177 -6.07 -3.75 5.34
C GLY A 177 -7.46 -3.95 4.73
N PRO A 178 -8.09 -2.88 4.20
CA PRO A 178 -9.43 -2.91 3.60
C PRO A 178 -9.51 -3.85 2.39
N ALA A 179 -8.40 -4.14 1.76
CA ALA A 179 -8.31 -5.06 0.62
C ALA A 179 -8.85 -6.47 0.89
N TYR A 180 -8.80 -6.95 2.14
CA TYR A 180 -9.42 -8.21 2.53
C TYR A 180 -10.94 -8.18 2.36
N PHE A 181 -11.56 -7.04 2.67
CA PHE A 181 -13.00 -6.85 2.61
C PHE A 181 -13.54 -6.79 1.16
N LEU A 182 -12.71 -6.49 0.18
CA LEU A 182 -13.13 -6.55 -1.23
C LEU A 182 -13.56 -7.97 -1.67
N ASN A 183 -13.20 -8.99 -0.90
CA ASN A 183 -13.71 -10.36 -1.14
C ASN A 183 -15.22 -10.48 -0.91
N LEU A 184 -15.85 -9.56 -0.17
CA LEU A 184 -17.31 -9.51 0.01
C LEU A 184 -18.04 -9.39 -1.34
N SER A 185 -17.47 -8.71 -2.32
CA SER A 185 -18.04 -8.55 -3.66
C SER A 185 -18.15 -9.87 -4.44
N LYS A 186 -17.46 -10.93 -3.99
CA LYS A 186 -17.42 -12.24 -4.64
C LYS A 186 -18.45 -13.21 -4.08
N SER A 187 -19.12 -12.86 -2.96
CA SER A 187 -20.08 -13.73 -2.31
C SER A 187 -21.43 -13.68 -3.04
N GLU A 188 -22.04 -14.86 -3.26
CA GLU A 188 -23.37 -14.97 -3.86
C GLU A 188 -24.50 -14.57 -2.89
N SER A 189 -24.22 -14.52 -1.59
CA SER A 189 -25.18 -14.23 -0.53
C SER A 189 -24.65 -13.18 0.43
N THR A 190 -25.26 -12.00 0.43
CA THR A 190 -24.95 -10.90 1.34
C THR A 190 -25.00 -11.30 2.82
N ALA A 191 -25.99 -12.12 3.20
CA ALA A 191 -26.19 -12.55 4.58
C ALA A 191 -25.06 -13.44 5.15
N LYS A 192 -24.29 -14.10 4.28
CA LYS A 192 -23.16 -14.95 4.68
C LYS A 192 -21.79 -14.37 4.31
N ALA A 193 -21.78 -13.27 3.57
CA ALA A 193 -20.53 -12.71 3.03
C ALA A 193 -19.52 -12.40 4.12
N PHE A 194 -19.96 -11.81 5.22
CA PHE A 194 -19.09 -11.47 6.36
C PHE A 194 -18.62 -12.70 7.13
N ASP A 195 -19.47 -13.74 7.27
CA ASP A 195 -19.07 -15.01 7.91
C ASP A 195 -18.03 -15.74 7.08
N ASP A 196 -18.21 -15.77 5.77
CA ASP A 196 -17.27 -16.38 4.83
C ASP A 196 -15.95 -15.58 4.81
N LEU A 197 -16.01 -14.25 4.83
CA LEU A 197 -14.82 -13.39 4.93
C LEU A 197 -14.03 -13.70 6.21
N TRP A 198 -14.72 -13.79 7.35
CA TRP A 198 -14.08 -14.15 8.61
C TRP A 198 -13.41 -15.52 8.52
N ARG A 199 -14.19 -16.55 8.19
CA ARG A 199 -13.73 -17.95 8.18
C ARG A 199 -12.57 -18.19 7.22
N ASP A 200 -12.68 -17.65 6.00
CA ASP A 200 -11.80 -18.03 4.90
C ASP A 200 -10.55 -17.12 4.80
N PHE A 201 -10.62 -15.89 5.33
CA PHE A 201 -9.55 -14.92 5.17
C PHE A 201 -9.04 -14.32 6.49
N LEU A 202 -9.93 -13.79 7.34
CA LEU A 202 -9.49 -13.05 8.53
C LEU A 202 -9.03 -13.98 9.64
N GLN A 203 -9.77 -15.01 9.94
CA GLN A 203 -9.44 -15.97 11.00
C GLN A 203 -8.07 -16.64 10.78
N PRO A 204 -7.72 -17.17 9.59
CA PRO A 204 -6.39 -17.72 9.37
C PRO A 204 -5.28 -16.69 9.53
N LEU A 205 -5.47 -15.48 9.01
CA LEU A 205 -4.51 -14.38 9.11
C LEU A 205 -4.25 -14.00 10.57
N LEU A 206 -5.32 -13.75 11.33
CA LEU A 206 -5.25 -13.34 12.73
C LEU A 206 -4.66 -14.44 13.61
N HIS A 207 -4.98 -15.70 13.31
CA HIS A 207 -4.38 -16.84 14.00
C HIS A 207 -2.85 -16.88 13.80
N ASP A 208 -2.36 -16.54 12.60
CA ASP A 208 -0.93 -16.44 12.35
C ASP A 208 -0.27 -15.30 13.14
N TYR A 209 -0.98 -14.18 13.35
CA TYR A 209 -0.49 -13.05 14.14
C TYR A 209 -0.34 -13.37 15.62
N VAL A 210 -1.28 -14.11 16.18
CA VAL A 210 -1.33 -14.44 17.61
C VAL A 210 -0.63 -15.75 17.96
N ARG A 211 -0.15 -16.48 16.95
CA ARG A 211 0.50 -17.78 17.13
C ARG A 211 1.65 -17.71 18.12
N GLY A 212 1.56 -18.52 19.18
CA GLY A 212 2.57 -18.61 20.24
C GLY A 212 2.42 -17.56 21.33
N MET A 213 1.40 -16.71 21.29
CA MET A 213 1.04 -15.85 22.41
C MET A 213 0.38 -16.66 23.53
N TYR A 214 0.56 -16.21 24.76
CA TYR A 214 0.11 -16.96 25.96
C TYR A 214 -1.41 -17.24 25.98
N ASN A 215 -2.24 -16.32 25.49
CA ASN A 215 -3.70 -16.40 25.50
C ASN A 215 -4.31 -16.44 24.08
N GLU A 216 -3.71 -17.20 23.18
CA GLU A 216 -4.08 -17.25 21.76
C GLU A 216 -5.59 -17.43 21.54
N THR A 217 -6.22 -18.41 22.22
CA THR A 217 -7.66 -18.69 22.10
C THR A 217 -8.51 -17.50 22.56
N GLU A 218 -8.19 -16.92 23.73
CA GLU A 218 -8.92 -15.77 24.27
C GLU A 218 -8.80 -14.53 23.38
N ILE A 219 -7.61 -14.31 22.83
CA ILE A 219 -7.35 -13.21 21.88
C ILE A 219 -8.20 -13.40 20.64
N MET A 220 -8.23 -14.61 20.05
CA MET A 220 -9.04 -14.90 18.87
C MET A 220 -10.54 -14.72 19.13
N GLU A 221 -11.04 -15.07 20.31
CA GLU A 221 -12.43 -14.82 20.69
C GLU A 221 -12.74 -13.32 20.81
N LYS A 222 -11.84 -12.53 21.40
CA LYS A 222 -11.97 -11.05 21.47
C LYS A 222 -11.98 -10.42 20.08
N LEU A 223 -11.09 -10.83 19.20
CA LEU A 223 -11.02 -10.33 17.82
C LEU A 223 -12.30 -10.68 17.04
N LYS A 224 -12.82 -11.90 17.23
CA LYS A 224 -14.07 -12.32 16.61
C LYS A 224 -15.25 -11.50 17.12
N ALA A 225 -15.36 -11.33 18.43
CA ALA A 225 -16.42 -10.54 19.05
C ALA A 225 -16.41 -9.08 18.54
N ALA A 226 -15.23 -8.46 18.45
CA ALA A 226 -15.09 -7.11 17.91
C ALA A 226 -15.51 -6.98 16.45
N TYR A 227 -15.21 -7.99 15.64
CA TYR A 227 -15.64 -8.07 14.27
C TYR A 227 -17.15 -8.23 14.12
N GLU A 228 -17.81 -9.02 15.00
CA GLU A 228 -19.25 -9.29 14.99
C GLU A 228 -20.06 -8.13 15.59
N ASP A 229 -19.59 -7.48 16.66
CA ASP A 229 -20.28 -6.37 17.35
C ASP A 229 -20.51 -5.14 16.45
N ALA A 230 -19.75 -5.00 15.40
CA ALA A 230 -19.90 -3.91 14.45
C ALA A 230 -21.17 -4.02 13.57
N SER A 231 -21.80 -5.21 13.52
CA SER A 231 -23.06 -5.43 12.79
C SER A 231 -24.27 -4.78 13.46
N ASP A 232 -24.18 -4.51 14.78
CA ASP A 232 -25.29 -3.96 15.58
C ASP A 232 -25.32 -2.42 15.63
N SER A 233 -24.54 -1.72 14.81
CA SER A 233 -24.64 -0.26 14.69
C SER A 233 -26.02 0.11 14.12
N PRO A 234 -26.81 1.02 14.77
CA PRO A 234 -28.15 1.32 14.33
C PRO A 234 -28.13 1.93 12.93
N GLN A 235 -28.87 1.35 12.00
CA GLN A 235 -29.12 1.93 10.69
C GLN A 235 -29.53 3.40 10.86
N PRO A 236 -28.95 4.34 10.10
CA PRO A 236 -29.40 5.72 10.12
C PRO A 236 -30.88 5.75 9.74
N ALA A 237 -31.71 6.32 10.64
CA ALA A 237 -33.12 6.47 10.43
C ALA A 237 -33.38 7.10 9.06
N GLU A 238 -34.16 6.46 8.22
CA GLU A 238 -34.66 7.00 6.95
C GLU A 238 -35.16 8.41 7.19
N ARG A 239 -34.47 9.40 6.60
CA ARG A 239 -34.98 10.76 6.56
C ARG A 239 -36.19 10.78 5.67
N SER A 240 -37.37 10.70 6.30
CA SER A 240 -38.66 10.97 5.65
C SER A 240 -38.58 12.38 5.06
N VAL A 241 -38.82 12.47 3.77
CA VAL A 241 -39.01 13.70 2.99
C VAL A 241 -40.39 14.27 3.29
#